data_26a2c7f0159a94c5eec2fede67c2c21d
#
_entry.id   26a2c7f0159a94c5eec2fede67c2c21d
#
_cell.length_a   1.000
_cell.length_b   1.000
_cell.length_c   1.000
_cell.angle_alpha   90.00
_cell.angle_beta   90.00
_cell.angle_gamma   90.00
#
_symmetry.space_group_name_H-M   'P 1'
#
loop_
_entity.id
_entity.type
_entity.pdbx_description
1 polymer ?
#
loop_
_entity_poly.entity_id
_entity_poly.type
_entity_poly.pdbx_seq_one_letter_code
_entity_poly.pdbx_strand_id
1 'polypeptide(L)'
;MKKLRGPKGTEVRVKVKRGKNPELTEYRIIRGKIPVYSLDAAYMADKNTGYIKLNRFAASSADEFREALEKLRKQGMKNLILDLQGNGGGYLNIAIELADEFLDKNRLIVYTKGSKQPREEANSTARGQFQEGRLVVLVDESSASASEIVSGAIQDWDRGVIVGRRTFGKGLVQKPIPLPDGSMIRLTVSRYYTPTGRCIQKPYENGKIEEYHHDLIDRYNRGELMSADSIHFPDSMKYNTLVTERTVYGGGGIMPDVFIPVDTARYTDYHRKLVASGLVNRVSMNYLDRNRNQMMAKYPKFQQYKQDFVVGEDIMEELLKMAGDEKIEFEEEEYNRSKPLIMLQIKALIARDLYDMAQYFQIINDDNPSYQKALQIINNKETYNRLLGR
;
A
#
# COMPACT_ATOMS: atom_id res chain seq x y z
N MET A 1 20.06 8.22 -17.53
CA MET A 1 20.19 8.41 -16.06
C MET A 1 21.60 8.82 -15.61
N LYS A 2 22.70 8.21 -16.10
CA LYS A 2 24.07 8.56 -15.69
C LYS A 2 24.42 10.06 -15.85
N LYS A 3 23.92 10.75 -16.88
CA LYS A 3 24.19 12.17 -17.14
C LYS A 3 23.38 13.14 -16.25
N LEU A 4 22.24 12.69 -15.71
CA LEU A 4 21.38 13.55 -14.85
C LEU A 4 21.80 13.48 -13.38
N ARG A 5 22.31 12.34 -12.92
CA ARG A 5 22.82 12.16 -11.55
C ARG A 5 24.21 12.78 -11.40
N GLY A 6 24.52 13.25 -10.19
CA GLY A 6 25.83 13.80 -9.84
C GLY A 6 25.84 14.30 -8.39
N PRO A 7 26.98 14.83 -7.91
CA PRO A 7 27.10 15.35 -6.55
C PRO A 7 26.10 16.48 -6.26
N LYS A 8 25.58 16.53 -5.01
CA LYS A 8 24.72 17.62 -4.54
C LYS A 8 25.39 18.98 -4.74
N GLY A 9 24.62 19.97 -5.21
CA GLY A 9 25.09 21.32 -5.47
C GLY A 9 25.70 21.54 -6.86
N THR A 10 25.95 20.46 -7.64
CA THR A 10 26.44 20.62 -9.02
C THR A 10 25.30 20.93 -9.98
N GLU A 11 25.62 21.64 -11.07
CA GLU A 11 24.66 22.00 -12.10
C GLU A 11 24.54 20.91 -13.17
N VAL A 12 23.32 20.73 -13.70
CA VAL A 12 23.07 20.02 -14.95
C VAL A 12 22.17 20.87 -15.84
N ARG A 13 22.50 20.95 -17.11
CA ARG A 13 21.65 21.59 -18.13
C ARG A 13 20.98 20.53 -18.96
N VAL A 14 19.67 20.68 -19.12
CA VAL A 14 18.83 19.78 -19.91
C VAL A 14 18.03 20.57 -20.93
N LYS A 15 17.90 20.04 -22.13
CA LYS A 15 17.04 20.57 -23.17
C LYS A 15 15.84 19.65 -23.27
N VAL A 16 14.64 20.19 -23.07
CA VAL A 16 13.37 19.45 -23.03
C VAL A 16 12.57 19.79 -24.28
N LYS A 17 12.11 18.74 -25.00
CA LYS A 17 11.15 18.84 -26.07
C LYS A 17 9.74 18.70 -25.50
N ARG A 18 8.86 19.65 -25.73
CA ARG A 18 7.44 19.59 -25.33
C ARG A 18 6.53 19.36 -26.54
N GLY A 19 5.86 18.23 -26.54
CA GLY A 19 4.89 17.87 -27.56
C GLY A 19 5.49 17.94 -28.99
N LYS A 20 4.78 18.61 -29.91
CA LYS A 20 5.20 18.81 -31.31
C LYS A 20 6.07 20.04 -31.54
N ASN A 21 6.36 20.85 -30.50
CA ASN A 21 7.21 22.02 -30.63
C ASN A 21 8.62 21.61 -31.05
N PRO A 22 9.18 22.08 -32.17
CA PRO A 22 10.54 21.78 -32.61
C PRO A 22 11.59 22.44 -31.71
N GLU A 23 11.27 23.51 -31.01
CA GLU A 23 12.18 24.25 -30.16
C GLU A 23 12.38 23.51 -28.82
N LEU A 24 13.66 23.37 -28.43
CA LEU A 24 14.04 22.79 -27.17
C LEU A 24 14.13 23.89 -26.09
N THR A 25 13.37 23.72 -25.01
CA THR A 25 13.46 24.60 -23.85
C THR A 25 14.63 24.16 -22.95
N GLU A 26 15.58 25.06 -22.67
CA GLU A 26 16.71 24.77 -21.80
C GLU A 26 16.36 25.04 -20.33
N TYR A 27 16.70 24.07 -19.48
CA TYR A 27 16.56 24.16 -18.03
C TYR A 27 17.91 23.97 -17.36
N ARG A 28 18.22 24.87 -16.43
CA ARG A 28 19.37 24.79 -15.53
C ARG A 28 18.90 24.24 -14.18
N ILE A 29 19.38 23.08 -13.80
CA ILE A 29 18.96 22.37 -12.58
C ILE A 29 20.18 22.22 -11.66
N ILE A 30 20.06 22.69 -10.44
CA ILE A 30 21.04 22.42 -9.38
C ILE A 30 20.67 21.09 -8.73
N ARG A 31 21.57 20.12 -8.76
CA ARG A 31 21.33 18.79 -8.18
C ARG A 31 21.13 18.89 -6.68
N GLY A 32 20.05 18.32 -6.19
CA GLY A 32 19.71 18.23 -4.78
C GLY A 32 19.50 16.79 -4.36
N LYS A 33 19.37 16.56 -3.04
CA LYS A 33 18.84 15.31 -2.53
C LYS A 33 17.31 15.32 -2.78
N ILE A 34 16.84 14.40 -3.61
CA ILE A 34 15.39 14.24 -3.83
C ILE A 34 14.88 13.36 -2.70
N PRO A 35 14.02 13.87 -1.80
CA PRO A 35 13.39 13.02 -0.80
C PRO A 35 12.48 12.00 -1.49
N VAL A 36 12.61 10.74 -1.11
CA VAL A 36 11.73 9.67 -1.54
C VAL A 36 10.88 9.32 -0.34
N TYR A 37 9.70 9.91 -0.28
CA TYR A 37 8.76 9.67 0.81
C TYR A 37 8.25 8.23 0.79
N SER A 38 7.99 7.71 1.97
CA SER A 38 7.41 6.39 2.19
C SER A 38 5.91 6.45 2.45
N LEU A 39 5.41 7.61 2.84
CA LEU A 39 3.98 7.89 2.93
C LEU A 39 3.48 8.49 1.62
N ASP A 40 2.49 7.84 1.01
CA ASP A 40 1.82 8.36 -0.18
C ASP A 40 0.70 9.34 0.17
N ALA A 41 0.04 9.15 1.32
CA ALA A 41 -1.06 10.00 1.74
C ALA A 41 -1.22 10.04 3.26
N ALA A 42 -1.61 11.21 3.76
CA ALA A 42 -2.10 11.41 5.13
C ALA A 42 -3.19 12.50 5.11
N TYR A 43 -4.43 12.13 5.45
CA TYR A 43 -5.57 13.07 5.46
C TYR A 43 -6.67 12.62 6.41
N MET A 44 -7.58 13.53 6.77
CA MET A 44 -8.79 13.20 7.51
C MET A 44 -9.80 12.54 6.57
N ALA A 45 -10.12 11.26 6.82
CA ALA A 45 -11.11 10.50 6.08
C ALA A 45 -12.55 10.97 6.40
N ASP A 46 -12.75 11.34 7.66
CA ASP A 46 -13.96 11.97 8.17
C ASP A 46 -13.61 12.90 9.36
N LYS A 47 -14.61 13.38 10.09
CA LYS A 47 -14.43 14.32 11.22
C LYS A 47 -13.51 13.78 12.34
N ASN A 48 -13.45 12.46 12.54
CA ASN A 48 -12.72 11.84 13.65
C ASN A 48 -11.66 10.82 13.20
N THR A 49 -11.64 10.43 11.94
CA THR A 49 -10.83 9.34 11.43
C THR A 49 -9.76 9.86 10.48
N GLY A 50 -8.51 9.62 10.82
CA GLY A 50 -7.36 9.82 9.93
C GLY A 50 -7.13 8.60 9.05
N TYR A 51 -6.55 8.83 7.88
CA TYR A 51 -6.06 7.82 6.96
C TYR A 51 -4.59 8.10 6.66
N ILE A 52 -3.75 7.06 6.75
CA ILE A 52 -2.34 7.10 6.37
C ILE A 52 -2.04 5.92 5.46
N LYS A 53 -1.49 6.22 4.27
CA LYS A 53 -1.00 5.24 3.30
C LYS A 53 0.50 5.15 3.37
N LEU A 54 1.03 4.00 3.80
CA LEU A 54 2.46 3.69 3.82
C LEU A 54 2.80 2.72 2.67
N ASN A 55 3.65 3.13 1.73
CA ASN A 55 3.99 2.31 0.55
C ASN A 55 5.22 1.40 0.77
N ARG A 56 6.08 1.73 1.74
CA ARG A 56 7.27 0.93 2.09
C ARG A 56 7.78 1.29 3.49
N PHE A 57 8.61 0.44 4.05
CA PHE A 57 9.33 0.71 5.30
C PHE A 57 10.76 1.17 4.99
N ALA A 58 10.93 2.47 4.70
CA ALA A 58 12.20 3.15 4.47
C ALA A 58 12.76 3.69 5.79
N ALA A 59 14.03 4.11 5.79
CA ALA A 59 14.68 4.65 7.00
C ALA A 59 13.98 5.90 7.60
N SER A 60 13.27 6.68 6.77
CA SER A 60 12.52 7.86 7.20
C SER A 60 11.07 7.61 7.59
N SER A 61 10.56 6.35 7.41
CA SER A 61 9.12 6.08 7.52
C SER A 61 8.56 6.33 8.93
N ALA A 62 9.32 6.02 9.98
CA ALA A 62 8.87 6.24 11.35
C ALA A 62 8.69 7.73 11.65
N ASP A 63 9.63 8.56 11.21
CA ASP A 63 9.55 10.01 11.40
C ASP A 63 8.42 10.62 10.57
N GLU A 64 8.32 10.25 9.28
CA GLU A 64 7.22 10.67 8.39
C GLU A 64 5.84 10.29 8.99
N PHE A 65 5.75 9.09 9.57
CA PHE A 65 4.52 8.61 10.20
C PHE A 65 4.15 9.43 11.46
N ARG A 66 5.11 9.72 12.34
CA ARG A 66 4.91 10.56 13.53
C ARG A 66 4.46 11.97 13.16
N GLU A 67 5.10 12.58 12.17
CA GLU A 67 4.70 13.89 11.64
C GLU A 67 3.26 13.88 11.10
N ALA A 68 2.90 12.82 10.36
CA ALA A 68 1.54 12.64 9.86
C ALA A 68 0.51 12.47 11.00
N LEU A 69 0.81 11.65 12.01
CA LEU A 69 -0.04 11.49 13.21
C LEU A 69 -0.26 12.82 13.92
N GLU A 70 0.81 13.58 14.16
CA GLU A 70 0.71 14.89 14.82
C GLU A 70 -0.17 15.86 14.04
N LYS A 71 0.02 15.92 12.71
CA LYS A 71 -0.78 16.75 11.81
C LYS A 71 -2.26 16.39 11.85
N LEU A 72 -2.57 15.08 11.81
CA LEU A 72 -3.96 14.60 11.86
C LEU A 72 -4.61 14.81 13.23
N ARG A 73 -3.86 14.66 14.32
CA ARG A 73 -4.33 14.96 15.67
C ARG A 73 -4.72 16.43 15.86
N LYS A 74 -3.90 17.35 15.30
CA LYS A 74 -4.23 18.79 15.30
C LYS A 74 -5.52 19.09 14.52
N GLN A 75 -5.94 18.21 13.61
CA GLN A 75 -7.20 18.27 12.87
C GLN A 75 -8.38 17.57 13.58
N GLY A 76 -8.14 16.98 14.76
CA GLY A 76 -9.17 16.32 15.57
C GLY A 76 -9.27 14.81 15.40
N MET A 77 -8.26 14.16 14.81
CA MET A 77 -8.22 12.70 14.67
C MET A 77 -8.30 12.00 16.03
N LYS A 78 -9.19 11.01 16.12
CA LYS A 78 -9.36 10.09 17.26
C LYS A 78 -9.13 8.64 16.87
N ASN A 79 -9.38 8.28 15.62
CA ASN A 79 -9.26 6.95 15.05
C ASN A 79 -8.36 6.97 13.82
N LEU A 80 -7.77 5.84 13.48
CA LEU A 80 -6.83 5.74 12.36
C LEU A 80 -7.11 4.53 11.46
N ILE A 81 -7.10 4.75 10.16
CA ILE A 81 -6.98 3.71 9.15
C ILE A 81 -5.52 3.76 8.64
N LEU A 82 -4.77 2.70 8.90
CA LEU A 82 -3.42 2.49 8.36
C LEU A 82 -3.52 1.60 7.13
N ASP A 83 -3.13 2.12 5.97
CA ASP A 83 -3.19 1.35 4.73
C ASP A 83 -1.79 0.82 4.34
N LEU A 84 -1.66 -0.50 4.36
CA LEU A 84 -0.48 -1.27 3.96
C LEU A 84 -0.73 -2.09 2.67
N GLN A 85 -1.85 -1.87 1.96
CA GLN A 85 -2.13 -2.54 0.68
C GLN A 85 -1.01 -2.21 -0.33
N GLY A 86 -0.50 -3.20 -1.06
CA GLY A 86 0.61 -3.04 -2.00
C GLY A 86 1.99 -2.81 -1.36
N ASN A 87 2.11 -2.83 -0.03
CA ASN A 87 3.36 -2.58 0.68
C ASN A 87 4.16 -3.87 0.87
N GLY A 88 5.19 -4.09 0.04
CA GLY A 88 6.07 -5.26 0.10
C GLY A 88 7.05 -5.29 1.30
N GLY A 89 6.95 -4.34 2.24
CA GLY A 89 7.78 -4.28 3.44
C GLY A 89 8.96 -3.30 3.34
N GLY A 90 10.06 -3.67 3.98
CA GLY A 90 11.28 -2.86 4.06
C GLY A 90 12.14 -3.22 5.26
N TYR A 91 12.65 -2.23 5.98
CA TYR A 91 13.54 -2.43 7.12
C TYR A 91 12.79 -2.97 8.34
N LEU A 92 13.35 -4.03 8.95
CA LEU A 92 12.81 -4.67 10.16
C LEU A 92 12.72 -3.71 11.35
N ASN A 93 13.78 -2.94 11.60
CA ASN A 93 13.79 -1.96 12.69
C ASN A 93 12.70 -0.89 12.53
N ILE A 94 12.41 -0.48 11.31
CA ILE A 94 11.33 0.48 11.03
C ILE A 94 9.94 -0.15 11.26
N ALA A 95 9.77 -1.44 10.94
CA ALA A 95 8.53 -2.14 11.28
C ALA A 95 8.31 -2.22 12.80
N ILE A 96 9.39 -2.46 13.56
CA ILE A 96 9.35 -2.47 15.03
C ILE A 96 8.99 -1.08 15.57
N GLU A 97 9.64 -0.03 15.08
CA GLU A 97 9.34 1.35 15.48
C GLU A 97 7.91 1.76 15.15
N LEU A 98 7.39 1.33 13.98
CA LEU A 98 6.01 1.64 13.60
C LEU A 98 4.99 0.85 14.44
N ALA A 99 5.25 -0.43 14.75
CA ALA A 99 4.39 -1.21 15.63
C ALA A 99 4.38 -0.67 17.07
N ASP A 100 5.51 -0.11 17.53
CA ASP A 100 5.63 0.54 18.83
C ASP A 100 4.70 1.75 18.98
N GLU A 101 4.36 2.44 17.89
CA GLU A 101 3.41 3.56 17.93
C GLU A 101 2.01 3.16 18.40
N PHE A 102 1.66 1.87 18.29
CA PHE A 102 0.31 1.35 18.54
C PHE A 102 0.18 0.53 19.83
N LEU A 103 1.27 -0.02 20.35
CA LEU A 103 1.24 -0.99 21.45
C LEU A 103 1.62 -0.36 22.78
N ASP A 104 0.99 -0.82 23.85
CA ASP A 104 1.37 -0.48 25.21
C ASP A 104 2.80 -0.98 25.52
N LYS A 105 3.44 -0.36 26.52
CA LYS A 105 4.79 -0.72 26.96
C LYS A 105 4.96 -2.21 27.24
N ASN A 106 6.12 -2.76 26.87
CA ASN A 106 6.54 -4.13 27.13
C ASN A 106 5.69 -5.22 26.43
N ARG A 107 5.03 -4.87 25.32
CA ARG A 107 4.36 -5.85 24.46
C ARG A 107 5.36 -6.40 23.44
N LEU A 108 5.45 -7.72 23.31
CA LEU A 108 6.26 -8.33 22.25
C LEU A 108 5.72 -7.90 20.88
N ILE A 109 6.57 -7.36 20.01
CA ILE A 109 6.20 -6.98 18.63
C ILE A 109 6.51 -8.15 17.69
N VAL A 110 7.71 -8.66 17.77
CA VAL A 110 8.22 -9.71 16.89
C VAL A 110 9.41 -10.39 17.57
N TYR A 111 9.61 -11.67 17.31
CA TYR A 111 10.90 -12.29 17.59
C TYR A 111 11.45 -13.01 16.36
N THR A 112 12.77 -13.09 16.28
CA THR A 112 13.47 -13.81 15.23
C THR A 112 14.17 -15.04 15.81
N LYS A 113 14.22 -16.14 15.04
CA LYS A 113 14.92 -17.38 15.41
C LYS A 113 15.43 -18.06 14.15
N GLY A 114 16.69 -18.49 14.17
CA GLY A 114 17.31 -19.25 13.09
C GLY A 114 17.93 -20.55 13.60
N SER A 115 18.38 -21.42 12.70
CA SER A 115 19.06 -22.67 13.05
C SER A 115 20.39 -22.43 13.81
N LYS A 116 21.08 -21.33 13.47
CA LYS A 116 22.35 -20.89 14.08
C LYS A 116 22.26 -19.49 14.71
N GLN A 117 21.05 -18.95 14.80
CA GLN A 117 20.78 -17.66 15.42
C GLN A 117 19.85 -17.87 16.62
N PRO A 118 20.20 -17.37 17.81
CA PRO A 118 19.35 -17.46 18.99
C PRO A 118 18.03 -16.70 18.76
N ARG A 119 17.06 -16.92 19.64
CA ARG A 119 15.86 -16.10 19.68
C ARG A 119 16.20 -14.69 20.14
N GLU A 120 15.86 -13.71 19.31
CA GLU A 120 15.97 -12.28 19.60
C GLU A 120 14.58 -11.66 19.57
N GLU A 121 14.22 -10.92 20.62
CA GLU A 121 12.91 -10.32 20.80
C GLU A 121 12.97 -8.80 20.67
N ALA A 122 11.93 -8.23 20.07
CA ALA A 122 11.70 -6.81 20.06
C ALA A 122 10.36 -6.49 20.74
N ASN A 123 10.42 -5.66 21.77
CA ASN A 123 9.27 -5.27 22.56
C ASN A 123 8.96 -3.78 22.37
N SER A 124 7.69 -3.42 22.55
CA SER A 124 7.24 -2.03 22.53
C SER A 124 7.74 -1.23 23.73
N THR A 125 7.82 0.07 23.56
CA THR A 125 8.22 1.04 24.56
C THR A 125 7.01 1.84 25.08
N ALA A 126 7.24 2.86 25.91
CA ALA A 126 6.21 3.80 26.30
C ALA A 126 6.12 5.05 25.37
N ARG A 127 6.82 5.01 24.22
CA ARG A 127 6.97 6.19 23.34
C ARG A 127 5.90 6.29 22.26
N GLY A 128 5.13 5.22 22.06
CA GLY A 128 4.09 5.17 21.02
C GLY A 128 3.08 6.32 21.13
N GLN A 129 2.77 6.89 19.99
CA GLN A 129 1.88 8.05 19.92
C GLN A 129 0.42 7.70 19.64
N PHE A 130 0.09 6.46 19.29
CA PHE A 130 -1.28 6.03 18.98
C PHE A 130 -1.64 4.71 19.67
N GLN A 131 -1.39 4.64 20.99
CA GLN A 131 -1.75 3.49 21.83
C GLN A 131 -3.24 3.39 22.08
N GLU A 132 -3.94 4.51 22.05
CA GLU A 132 -5.41 4.61 22.22
C GLU A 132 -6.12 4.99 20.92
N GLY A 133 -7.44 4.88 20.90
CA GLY A 133 -8.28 5.11 19.72
C GLY A 133 -8.48 3.85 18.88
N ARG A 134 -9.51 3.84 18.03
CA ARG A 134 -9.78 2.71 17.13
C ARG A 134 -8.80 2.70 15.98
N LEU A 135 -8.28 1.51 15.68
CA LEU A 135 -7.30 1.27 14.62
C LEU A 135 -7.82 0.20 13.65
N VAL A 136 -7.84 0.51 12.38
CA VAL A 136 -8.04 -0.48 11.30
C VAL A 136 -6.82 -0.49 10.41
N VAL A 137 -6.32 -1.68 10.09
CA VAL A 137 -5.19 -1.86 9.16
C VAL A 137 -5.68 -2.52 7.88
N LEU A 138 -5.46 -1.86 6.75
CA LEU A 138 -5.76 -2.43 5.43
C LEU A 138 -4.58 -3.22 4.91
N VAL A 139 -4.84 -4.44 4.45
CA VAL A 139 -3.83 -5.33 3.88
C VAL A 139 -4.34 -6.02 2.62
N ASP A 140 -3.43 -6.47 1.77
CA ASP A 140 -3.73 -7.29 0.60
C ASP A 140 -2.65 -8.37 0.39
N GLU A 141 -2.80 -9.15 -0.69
CA GLU A 141 -1.87 -10.22 -1.08
C GLU A 141 -0.45 -9.74 -1.41
N SER A 142 -0.26 -8.43 -1.60
CA SER A 142 1.05 -7.80 -1.83
C SER A 142 1.67 -7.23 -0.55
N SER A 143 0.88 -7.15 0.55
CA SER A 143 1.39 -6.75 1.86
C SER A 143 2.33 -7.83 2.38
N ALA A 144 3.63 -7.52 2.56
CA ALA A 144 4.65 -8.53 2.86
C ALA A 144 5.67 -8.06 3.91
N SER A 145 6.33 -9.02 4.55
CA SER A 145 7.52 -8.77 5.40
C SER A 145 7.24 -7.79 6.55
N ALA A 146 7.80 -6.58 6.52
CA ALA A 146 7.58 -5.54 7.54
C ALA A 146 6.09 -5.20 7.73
N SER A 147 5.28 -5.19 6.66
CA SER A 147 3.83 -5.01 6.74
C SER A 147 3.16 -6.12 7.56
N GLU A 148 3.66 -7.36 7.43
CA GLU A 148 3.13 -8.51 8.15
C GLU A 148 3.57 -8.53 9.63
N ILE A 149 4.73 -7.94 9.94
CA ILE A 149 5.17 -7.74 11.33
C ILE A 149 4.21 -6.77 12.03
N VAL A 150 3.93 -5.62 11.41
CA VAL A 150 3.04 -4.60 11.98
C VAL A 150 1.62 -5.13 12.11
N SER A 151 1.04 -5.66 11.03
CA SER A 151 -0.33 -6.19 11.04
C SER A 151 -0.49 -7.39 11.97
N GLY A 152 0.52 -8.29 12.02
CA GLY A 152 0.54 -9.44 12.91
C GLY A 152 0.62 -9.06 14.39
N ALA A 153 1.47 -8.09 14.75
CA ALA A 153 1.55 -7.59 16.12
C ALA A 153 0.24 -6.93 16.57
N ILE A 154 -0.36 -6.09 15.70
CA ILE A 154 -1.65 -5.43 15.97
C ILE A 154 -2.76 -6.46 16.15
N GLN A 155 -2.81 -7.50 15.30
CA GLN A 155 -3.81 -8.56 15.37
C GLN A 155 -3.63 -9.41 16.64
N ASP A 156 -2.42 -9.85 16.93
CA ASP A 156 -2.14 -10.74 18.06
C ASP A 156 -2.41 -10.11 19.44
N TRP A 157 -2.28 -8.79 19.54
CA TRP A 157 -2.61 -8.03 20.74
C TRP A 157 -4.05 -7.50 20.76
N ASP A 158 -4.89 -7.89 19.82
CA ASP A 158 -6.27 -7.35 19.68
C ASP A 158 -6.31 -5.81 19.70
N ARG A 159 -5.22 -5.16 19.22
CA ARG A 159 -5.09 -3.71 19.22
C ARG A 159 -5.94 -3.05 18.14
N GLY A 160 -6.16 -3.71 17.03
CA GLY A 160 -6.88 -3.19 15.89
C GLY A 160 -7.44 -4.30 15.00
N VAL A 161 -8.35 -3.92 14.11
CA VAL A 161 -9.00 -4.82 13.15
C VAL A 161 -8.22 -4.84 11.85
N ILE A 162 -7.91 -6.02 11.32
CA ILE A 162 -7.25 -6.21 10.03
C ILE A 162 -8.32 -6.43 8.95
N VAL A 163 -8.31 -5.62 7.90
CA VAL A 163 -9.32 -5.65 6.82
C VAL A 163 -8.65 -5.82 5.46
N GLY A 164 -9.19 -6.67 4.62
CA GLY A 164 -8.69 -6.87 3.26
C GLY A 164 -8.53 -8.33 2.88
N ARG A 165 -7.37 -8.72 2.35
CA ARG A 165 -7.07 -10.09 1.93
C ARG A 165 -5.84 -10.64 2.65
N ARG A 166 -5.70 -11.97 2.63
CA ARG A 166 -4.54 -12.66 3.21
C ARG A 166 -3.24 -12.13 2.62
N THR A 167 -2.31 -11.76 3.49
CA THR A 167 -1.02 -11.18 3.10
C THR A 167 -0.10 -12.19 2.40
N PHE A 168 1.06 -11.74 1.95
CA PHE A 168 1.96 -12.51 1.09
C PHE A 168 2.55 -13.77 1.75
N GLY A 169 2.88 -13.69 3.05
CA GLY A 169 3.54 -14.80 3.78
C GLY A 169 5.07 -14.81 3.66
N LYS A 170 5.73 -13.65 3.81
CA LYS A 170 7.19 -13.55 3.82
C LYS A 170 7.73 -13.34 5.23
N GLY A 171 8.07 -14.43 5.91
CA GLY A 171 8.58 -14.47 7.29
C GLY A 171 10.08 -14.73 7.40
N LEU A 172 10.90 -14.23 6.46
CA LEU A 172 12.34 -14.50 6.40
C LEU A 172 13.15 -13.25 6.70
N VAL A 173 14.16 -13.38 7.57
CA VAL A 173 15.18 -12.36 7.82
C VAL A 173 16.37 -12.61 6.90
N GLN A 174 16.67 -11.64 6.04
CA GLN A 174 17.79 -11.69 5.11
C GLN A 174 18.85 -10.67 5.48
N LYS A 175 20.11 -11.09 5.61
CA LYS A 175 21.26 -10.21 5.83
C LYS A 175 22.07 -10.05 4.55
N PRO A 176 22.41 -8.82 4.15
CA PRO A 176 23.36 -8.57 3.06
C PRO A 176 24.78 -8.82 3.58
N ILE A 177 25.56 -9.61 2.85
CA ILE A 177 26.96 -9.92 3.14
C ILE A 177 27.80 -9.40 1.98
N PRO A 178 28.60 -8.35 2.16
CA PRO A 178 29.48 -7.85 1.12
C PRO A 178 30.62 -8.83 0.86
N LEU A 179 30.99 -8.99 -0.40
CA LEU A 179 32.13 -9.79 -0.85
C LEU A 179 33.32 -8.91 -1.23
N PRO A 180 34.57 -9.48 -1.23
CA PRO A 180 35.79 -8.70 -1.52
C PRO A 180 35.81 -8.05 -2.91
N ASP A 181 35.09 -8.59 -3.88
CA ASP A 181 34.97 -8.06 -5.25
C ASP A 181 33.96 -6.92 -5.39
N GLY A 182 33.32 -6.50 -4.26
CA GLY A 182 32.30 -5.47 -4.24
C GLY A 182 30.89 -5.98 -4.58
N SER A 183 30.72 -7.26 -4.86
CA SER A 183 29.40 -7.90 -4.96
C SER A 183 28.80 -8.17 -3.58
N MET A 184 27.52 -8.58 -3.52
CA MET A 184 26.83 -8.79 -2.27
C MET A 184 25.95 -10.04 -2.34
N ILE A 185 26.06 -10.89 -1.32
CA ILE A 185 25.16 -12.02 -1.10
C ILE A 185 24.05 -11.58 -0.15
N ARG A 186 22.80 -11.92 -0.46
CA ARG A 186 21.66 -11.77 0.45
C ARG A 186 21.30 -13.15 0.98
N LEU A 187 21.65 -13.41 2.26
CA LEU A 187 21.49 -14.69 2.90
C LEU A 187 20.33 -14.70 3.89
N THR A 188 19.43 -15.68 3.81
CA THR A 188 18.41 -15.94 4.82
C THR A 188 19.06 -16.55 6.05
N VAL A 189 18.93 -15.89 7.22
CA VAL A 189 19.57 -16.28 8.47
C VAL A 189 18.59 -16.69 9.57
N SER A 190 17.34 -16.18 9.53
CA SER A 190 16.31 -16.44 10.55
C SER A 190 14.92 -16.37 9.95
N ARG A 191 13.95 -16.90 10.68
CA ARG A 191 12.52 -16.60 10.49
C ARG A 191 12.08 -15.63 11.56
N TYR A 192 11.05 -14.85 11.28
CA TYR A 192 10.38 -14.05 12.29
C TYR A 192 8.99 -14.59 12.60
N TYR A 193 8.59 -14.35 13.83
CA TYR A 193 7.38 -14.86 14.46
C TYR A 193 6.62 -13.70 15.10
N THR A 194 5.31 -13.75 15.02
CA THR A 194 4.44 -12.79 15.68
C THR A 194 4.37 -13.02 17.19
N PRO A 195 3.77 -12.13 17.98
CA PRO A 195 3.68 -12.26 19.44
C PRO A 195 3.09 -13.58 19.93
N THR A 196 2.13 -14.15 19.23
CA THR A 196 1.54 -15.47 19.57
C THR A 196 2.44 -16.65 19.21
N GLY A 197 3.58 -16.42 18.57
CA GLY A 197 4.51 -17.46 18.14
C GLY A 197 4.24 -18.05 16.76
N ARG A 198 3.26 -17.58 16.04
CA ARG A 198 2.98 -18.05 14.67
C ARG A 198 4.04 -17.57 13.69
N CYS A 199 4.56 -18.50 12.90
CA CYS A 199 5.39 -18.20 11.75
C CYS A 199 4.49 -17.87 10.57
N ILE A 200 4.65 -16.68 10.00
CA ILE A 200 3.83 -16.24 8.86
C ILE A 200 4.41 -16.69 7.51
N GLN A 201 5.63 -17.27 7.51
CA GLN A 201 6.28 -17.72 6.29
C GLN A 201 5.43 -18.79 5.60
N LYS A 202 5.06 -18.53 4.33
CA LYS A 202 4.42 -19.53 3.48
C LYS A 202 5.35 -20.71 3.21
N PRO A 203 4.83 -21.91 2.93
CA PRO A 203 5.63 -23.08 2.62
C PRO A 203 6.68 -22.81 1.55
N TYR A 204 7.87 -23.35 1.73
CA TYR A 204 8.95 -23.30 0.76
C TYR A 204 9.71 -24.63 0.80
N GLU A 205 9.86 -25.26 -0.36
CA GLU A 205 10.66 -26.45 -0.54
C GLU A 205 11.95 -26.10 -1.32
N ASN A 206 13.07 -26.67 -0.86
CA ASN A 206 14.36 -26.45 -1.51
C ASN A 206 14.31 -26.93 -2.98
N GLY A 207 14.77 -26.08 -3.88
CA GLY A 207 14.77 -26.35 -5.32
C GLY A 207 13.48 -25.94 -6.06
N LYS A 208 12.42 -25.56 -5.34
CA LYS A 208 11.13 -25.17 -5.91
C LYS A 208 10.89 -23.65 -5.86
N ILE A 209 11.87 -22.89 -6.32
CA ILE A 209 11.79 -21.42 -6.29
C ILE A 209 10.70 -20.87 -7.21
N GLU A 210 10.42 -21.56 -8.31
CA GLU A 210 9.37 -21.17 -9.25
C GLU A 210 7.98 -21.31 -8.61
N GLU A 211 7.69 -22.39 -7.90
CA GLU A 211 6.44 -22.58 -7.15
C GLU A 211 6.25 -21.47 -6.11
N TYR A 212 7.33 -21.05 -5.45
CA TYR A 212 7.28 -19.95 -4.50
C TYR A 212 6.89 -18.61 -5.15
N HIS A 213 7.35 -18.35 -6.38
CA HIS A 213 7.00 -17.15 -7.13
C HIS A 213 5.59 -17.23 -7.74
N HIS A 214 5.14 -18.43 -8.12
CA HIS A 214 3.82 -18.65 -8.70
C HIS A 214 2.68 -18.72 -7.66
N ASP A 215 2.98 -18.79 -6.36
CA ASP A 215 2.00 -18.93 -5.29
C ASP A 215 0.81 -17.95 -5.37
N LEU A 216 1.05 -16.69 -5.77
CA LEU A 216 -0.02 -15.71 -5.89
C LEU A 216 -0.99 -16.07 -7.04
N ILE A 217 -0.48 -16.59 -8.15
CA ILE A 217 -1.28 -17.07 -9.27
C ILE A 217 -2.06 -18.30 -8.84
N ASP A 218 -1.42 -19.21 -8.11
CA ASP A 218 -2.07 -20.41 -7.58
C ASP A 218 -3.17 -20.08 -6.58
N ARG A 219 -2.96 -19.08 -5.71
CA ARG A 219 -3.98 -18.55 -4.80
C ARG A 219 -5.17 -17.98 -5.56
N TYR A 220 -4.91 -17.22 -6.63
CA TYR A 220 -5.98 -16.71 -7.51
C TYR A 220 -6.76 -17.88 -8.16
N ASN A 221 -6.07 -18.85 -8.72
CA ASN A 221 -6.70 -20.02 -9.37
C ASN A 221 -7.52 -20.89 -8.41
N ARG A 222 -7.10 -20.97 -7.13
CA ARG A 222 -7.86 -21.65 -6.06
C ARG A 222 -9.03 -20.83 -5.51
N GLY A 223 -9.23 -19.58 -5.99
CA GLY A 223 -10.32 -18.73 -5.55
C GLY A 223 -10.06 -18.01 -4.21
N GLU A 224 -8.85 -18.07 -3.67
CA GLU A 224 -8.52 -17.48 -2.37
C GLU A 224 -8.60 -15.95 -2.33
N LEU A 225 -8.54 -15.29 -3.50
CA LEU A 225 -8.71 -13.85 -3.60
C LEU A 225 -10.18 -13.41 -3.71
N MET A 226 -11.08 -14.36 -4.00
CA MET A 226 -12.51 -14.13 -4.20
C MET A 226 -13.36 -14.56 -3.00
N SER A 227 -12.92 -15.57 -2.24
CA SER A 227 -13.65 -16.06 -1.07
C SER A 227 -12.73 -16.46 0.07
N ALA A 228 -13.10 -16.07 1.29
CA ALA A 228 -12.43 -16.53 2.50
C ALA A 228 -12.57 -18.04 2.70
N ASP A 229 -13.68 -18.63 2.26
CA ASP A 229 -13.97 -20.06 2.39
C ASP A 229 -13.03 -20.94 1.55
N SER A 230 -12.38 -20.35 0.55
CA SER A 230 -11.35 -21.03 -0.25
C SER A 230 -9.99 -21.11 0.45
N ILE A 231 -9.84 -20.47 1.61
CA ILE A 231 -8.57 -20.42 2.36
C ILE A 231 -8.62 -21.44 3.48
N HIS A 232 -7.78 -22.47 3.40
CA HIS A 232 -7.74 -23.54 4.39
C HIS A 232 -6.39 -23.54 5.12
N PHE A 233 -6.47 -23.57 6.45
CA PHE A 233 -5.31 -23.75 7.31
C PHE A 233 -5.42 -25.06 8.10
N PRO A 234 -4.33 -25.84 8.22
CA PRO A 234 -4.31 -26.99 9.10
C PRO A 234 -4.60 -26.58 10.56
N ASP A 235 -5.22 -27.46 11.34
CA ASP A 235 -5.48 -27.20 12.76
C ASP A 235 -4.20 -26.92 13.57
N SER A 236 -3.09 -27.51 13.17
CA SER A 236 -1.76 -27.25 13.75
C SER A 236 -1.25 -25.82 13.57
N MET A 237 -1.89 -25.03 12.68
CA MET A 237 -1.55 -23.63 12.42
C MET A 237 -2.53 -22.65 13.07
N LYS A 238 -3.42 -23.12 13.93
CA LYS A 238 -4.31 -22.28 14.74
C LYS A 238 -3.60 -21.78 15.98
N TYR A 239 -3.77 -20.50 16.27
CA TYR A 239 -3.28 -19.81 17.45
C TYR A 239 -4.40 -18.92 18.00
N ASN A 240 -4.26 -18.48 19.23
CA ASN A 240 -5.19 -17.54 19.86
C ASN A 240 -4.51 -16.20 20.07
N THR A 241 -5.25 -15.11 19.88
CA THR A 241 -4.78 -13.77 20.23
C THR A 241 -4.57 -13.64 21.74
N LEU A 242 -3.78 -12.66 22.17
CA LEU A 242 -3.24 -12.60 23.54
C LEU A 242 -4.16 -11.92 24.55
N VAL A 243 -5.24 -11.27 24.10
CA VAL A 243 -6.15 -10.51 25.00
C VAL A 243 -7.54 -11.11 25.00
N THR A 244 -8.11 -11.38 23.82
CA THR A 244 -9.50 -11.83 23.67
C THR A 244 -9.62 -13.28 23.18
N GLU A 245 -8.48 -13.97 22.98
CA GLU A 245 -8.39 -15.37 22.59
C GLU A 245 -9.09 -15.72 21.26
N ARG A 246 -9.20 -14.76 20.33
CA ARG A 246 -9.72 -14.99 18.98
C ARG A 246 -8.79 -15.92 18.20
N THR A 247 -9.35 -16.78 17.37
CA THR A 247 -8.55 -17.64 16.51
C THR A 247 -7.87 -16.84 15.39
N VAL A 248 -6.57 -17.05 15.24
CA VAL A 248 -5.73 -16.53 14.16
C VAL A 248 -4.87 -17.65 13.58
N TYR A 249 -4.30 -17.48 12.40
CA TYR A 249 -3.62 -18.53 11.66
C TYR A 249 -2.17 -18.18 11.36
N GLY A 250 -1.29 -19.19 11.34
CA GLY A 250 0.10 -19.11 10.88
C GLY A 250 0.33 -19.85 9.56
N GLY A 251 1.57 -19.86 9.09
CA GLY A 251 1.99 -20.70 7.96
C GLY A 251 1.62 -20.18 6.55
N GLY A 252 1.23 -18.93 6.40
CA GLY A 252 0.88 -18.44 5.07
C GLY A 252 0.42 -16.99 5.00
N GLY A 253 1.07 -16.11 5.75
CA GLY A 253 0.70 -14.69 5.84
C GLY A 253 -0.28 -14.40 6.99
N ILE A 254 -0.72 -13.16 7.06
CA ILE A 254 -1.72 -12.70 8.03
C ILE A 254 -3.10 -12.78 7.36
N MET A 255 -3.98 -13.61 7.94
CA MET A 255 -5.38 -13.67 7.55
C MET A 255 -6.12 -12.47 8.15
N PRO A 256 -6.86 -11.65 7.36
CA PRO A 256 -7.59 -10.51 7.89
C PRO A 256 -8.78 -10.96 8.77
N ASP A 257 -9.16 -10.11 9.73
CA ASP A 257 -10.36 -10.30 10.55
C ASP A 257 -11.64 -10.08 9.73
N VAL A 258 -11.54 -9.24 8.70
CA VAL A 258 -12.63 -8.98 7.75
C VAL A 258 -12.09 -9.11 6.33
N PHE A 259 -12.53 -10.16 5.65
CA PHE A 259 -12.13 -10.43 4.28
C PHE A 259 -12.89 -9.54 3.28
N ILE A 260 -12.16 -8.99 2.30
CA ILE A 260 -12.69 -8.20 1.19
C ILE A 260 -12.24 -8.84 -0.13
N PRO A 261 -13.12 -9.38 -0.94
CA PRO A 261 -12.76 -10.03 -2.20
C PRO A 261 -12.22 -9.03 -3.23
N VAL A 262 -11.44 -9.55 -4.20
CA VAL A 262 -11.08 -8.78 -5.40
C VAL A 262 -12.33 -8.55 -6.24
N ASP A 263 -12.50 -7.32 -6.71
CA ASP A 263 -13.55 -6.98 -7.66
C ASP A 263 -13.14 -7.43 -9.09
N THR A 264 -13.54 -8.64 -9.47
CA THR A 264 -13.28 -9.17 -10.82
C THR A 264 -14.24 -8.63 -11.87
N ALA A 265 -15.35 -8.00 -11.46
CA ALA A 265 -16.37 -7.53 -12.40
C ALA A 265 -15.90 -6.30 -13.18
N ARG A 266 -15.23 -5.36 -12.53
CA ARG A 266 -14.78 -4.09 -13.14
C ARG A 266 -13.32 -4.12 -13.61
N TYR A 267 -12.47 -4.99 -13.05
CA TYR A 267 -11.07 -5.18 -13.45
C TYR A 267 -10.98 -6.16 -14.62
N THR A 268 -11.50 -5.76 -15.79
CA THR A 268 -11.52 -6.58 -17.02
C THR A 268 -10.13 -6.73 -17.63
N ASP A 269 -9.96 -7.67 -18.57
CA ASP A 269 -8.71 -7.83 -19.32
C ASP A 269 -8.38 -6.61 -20.18
N TYR A 270 -9.39 -6.00 -20.77
CA TYR A 270 -9.24 -4.76 -21.52
C TYR A 270 -8.70 -3.63 -20.63
N HIS A 271 -9.29 -3.45 -19.43
CA HIS A 271 -8.79 -2.48 -18.46
C HIS A 271 -7.33 -2.75 -18.07
N ARG A 272 -6.97 -4.02 -17.79
CA ARG A 272 -5.58 -4.39 -17.45
C ARG A 272 -4.61 -4.04 -18.58
N LYS A 273 -4.96 -4.29 -19.85
CA LYS A 273 -4.15 -3.92 -21.01
C LYS A 273 -3.92 -2.42 -21.09
N LEU A 274 -4.98 -1.60 -20.91
CA LEU A 274 -4.89 -0.12 -20.88
C LEU A 274 -3.97 0.40 -19.77
N VAL A 275 -4.06 -0.17 -18.58
CA VAL A 275 -3.21 0.22 -17.44
C VAL A 275 -1.77 -0.23 -17.64
N ALA A 276 -1.55 -1.48 -18.06
CA ALA A 276 -0.22 -2.06 -18.27
C ALA A 276 0.57 -1.33 -19.38
N SER A 277 -0.12 -0.87 -20.43
CA SER A 277 0.49 -0.05 -21.48
C SER A 277 0.73 1.42 -21.07
N GLY A 278 0.27 1.82 -19.88
CA GLY A 278 0.39 3.18 -19.36
C GLY A 278 -0.51 4.21 -20.04
N LEU A 279 -1.51 3.77 -20.80
CA LEU A 279 -2.39 4.67 -21.57
C LEU A 279 -3.26 5.54 -20.68
N VAL A 280 -3.78 4.98 -19.59
CA VAL A 280 -4.59 5.73 -18.62
C VAL A 280 -3.81 6.90 -18.03
N ASN A 281 -2.53 6.68 -17.69
CA ASN A 281 -1.66 7.75 -17.20
C ASN A 281 -1.33 8.76 -18.31
N ARG A 282 -1.06 8.29 -19.53
CA ARG A 282 -0.66 9.12 -20.68
C ARG A 282 -1.80 10.04 -21.12
N VAL A 283 -3.05 9.55 -21.19
CA VAL A 283 -4.21 10.40 -21.54
C VAL A 283 -4.45 11.46 -20.46
N SER A 284 -4.32 11.11 -19.19
CA SER A 284 -4.44 12.05 -18.07
C SER A 284 -3.42 13.19 -18.15
N MET A 285 -2.16 12.84 -18.43
CA MET A 285 -1.07 13.81 -18.62
C MET A 285 -1.32 14.71 -19.86
N ASN A 286 -1.70 14.11 -21.00
CA ASN A 286 -1.99 14.86 -22.22
C ASN A 286 -3.12 15.88 -22.01
N TYR A 287 -4.19 15.46 -21.35
CA TYR A 287 -5.30 16.34 -21.02
C TYR A 287 -4.84 17.50 -20.13
N LEU A 288 -4.10 17.19 -19.08
CA LEU A 288 -3.62 18.19 -18.15
C LEU A 288 -2.62 19.16 -18.78
N ASP A 289 -1.71 18.69 -19.63
CA ASP A 289 -0.75 19.56 -20.31
C ASP A 289 -1.45 20.62 -21.19
N ARG A 290 -2.57 20.26 -21.82
CA ARG A 290 -3.36 21.21 -22.63
C ARG A 290 -4.21 22.16 -21.79
N ASN A 291 -4.68 21.74 -20.62
CA ASN A 291 -5.72 22.43 -19.87
C ASN A 291 -5.28 22.92 -18.48
N ARG A 292 -3.98 22.76 -18.07
CA ARG A 292 -3.52 23.01 -16.70
C ARG A 292 -3.94 24.40 -16.16
N ASN A 293 -3.71 25.46 -16.92
CA ASN A 293 -4.02 26.82 -16.45
C ASN A 293 -5.54 27.03 -16.27
N GLN A 294 -6.34 26.49 -17.18
CA GLN A 294 -7.79 26.53 -17.08
C GLN A 294 -8.30 25.72 -15.90
N MET A 295 -7.74 24.53 -15.70
CA MET A 295 -8.09 23.65 -14.59
C MET A 295 -7.76 24.29 -13.23
N MET A 296 -6.56 24.88 -13.09
CA MET A 296 -6.16 25.58 -11.87
C MET A 296 -7.02 26.83 -11.59
N ALA A 297 -7.43 27.55 -12.62
CA ALA A 297 -8.33 28.71 -12.48
C ALA A 297 -9.75 28.27 -12.08
N LYS A 298 -10.27 27.19 -12.70
CA LYS A 298 -11.60 26.66 -12.41
C LYS A 298 -11.70 25.94 -11.07
N TYR A 299 -10.65 25.21 -10.68
CA TYR A 299 -10.60 24.39 -9.48
C TYR A 299 -9.40 24.78 -8.60
N PRO A 300 -9.38 25.99 -8.02
CA PRO A 300 -8.27 26.42 -7.16
C PRO A 300 -8.15 25.62 -5.87
N LYS A 301 -9.24 24.92 -5.48
CA LYS A 301 -9.29 24.05 -4.28
C LYS A 301 -9.66 22.63 -4.68
N PHE A 302 -8.98 21.65 -4.10
CA PHE A 302 -9.22 20.23 -4.36
C PHE A 302 -10.68 19.82 -4.12
N GLN A 303 -11.35 20.35 -3.10
CA GLN A 303 -12.74 19.96 -2.81
C GLN A 303 -13.69 20.31 -3.95
N GLN A 304 -13.49 21.47 -4.59
CA GLN A 304 -14.26 21.86 -5.80
C GLN A 304 -13.97 20.90 -6.95
N TYR A 305 -12.68 20.58 -7.18
CA TYR A 305 -12.29 19.59 -8.18
C TYR A 305 -12.95 18.22 -7.92
N LYS A 306 -12.87 17.73 -6.68
CA LYS A 306 -13.43 16.43 -6.30
C LYS A 306 -14.93 16.35 -6.56
N GLN A 307 -15.68 17.42 -6.27
CA GLN A 307 -17.13 17.50 -6.45
C GLN A 307 -17.54 17.70 -7.91
N ASP A 308 -16.91 18.63 -8.61
CA ASP A 308 -17.45 19.19 -9.86
C ASP A 308 -16.74 18.66 -11.11
N PHE A 309 -15.49 18.16 -11.00
CA PHE A 309 -14.80 17.65 -12.18
C PHE A 309 -15.30 16.25 -12.54
N VAL A 310 -15.76 16.12 -13.78
CA VAL A 310 -16.15 14.85 -14.40
C VAL A 310 -15.27 14.63 -15.62
N VAL A 311 -14.76 13.40 -15.76
CA VAL A 311 -14.03 12.98 -16.97
C VAL A 311 -15.01 12.92 -18.13
N GLY A 312 -14.76 13.76 -19.15
CA GLY A 312 -15.64 13.87 -20.32
C GLY A 312 -15.42 12.75 -21.35
N GLU A 313 -16.35 12.64 -22.30
CA GLU A 313 -16.23 11.69 -23.40
C GLU A 313 -15.03 12.01 -24.31
N ASP A 314 -14.64 13.29 -24.44
CA ASP A 314 -13.46 13.72 -25.19
C ASP A 314 -12.16 13.04 -24.69
N ILE A 315 -12.01 12.89 -23.39
CA ILE A 315 -10.86 12.20 -22.77
C ILE A 315 -10.94 10.69 -23.04
N MET A 316 -12.15 10.12 -22.96
CA MET A 316 -12.37 8.71 -23.20
C MET A 316 -12.15 8.34 -24.67
N GLU A 317 -12.60 9.17 -25.61
CA GLU A 317 -12.35 8.99 -27.05
C GLU A 317 -10.85 9.07 -27.37
N GLU A 318 -10.11 10.01 -26.76
CA GLU A 318 -8.65 10.07 -26.89
C GLU A 318 -7.99 8.79 -26.36
N LEU A 319 -8.44 8.26 -25.22
CA LEU A 319 -7.94 6.99 -24.69
C LEU A 319 -8.15 5.82 -25.65
N LEU A 320 -9.36 5.70 -26.21
CA LEU A 320 -9.69 4.64 -27.16
C LEU A 320 -8.87 4.75 -28.45
N LYS A 321 -8.69 5.96 -28.96
CA LYS A 321 -7.82 6.21 -30.10
C LYS A 321 -6.38 5.79 -29.83
N MET A 322 -5.83 6.16 -28.66
CA MET A 322 -4.47 5.76 -28.26
C MET A 322 -4.36 4.24 -28.09
N ALA A 323 -5.41 3.57 -27.62
CA ALA A 323 -5.44 2.10 -27.52
C ALA A 323 -5.39 1.44 -28.92
N GLY A 324 -6.14 1.97 -29.87
CA GLY A 324 -6.08 1.52 -31.26
C GLY A 324 -4.69 1.70 -31.91
N ASP A 325 -4.04 2.85 -31.67
CA ASP A 325 -2.68 3.14 -32.16
C ASP A 325 -1.64 2.14 -31.57
N GLU A 326 -1.84 1.65 -30.35
CA GLU A 326 -1.02 0.62 -29.67
C GLU A 326 -1.50 -0.82 -30.01
N LYS A 327 -2.46 -0.97 -30.91
CA LYS A 327 -3.03 -2.26 -31.34
C LYS A 327 -3.66 -3.07 -30.21
N ILE A 328 -4.24 -2.41 -29.20
CA ILE A 328 -5.07 -3.05 -28.19
C ILE A 328 -6.46 -3.20 -28.79
N GLU A 329 -6.87 -4.47 -28.99
CA GLU A 329 -8.18 -4.80 -29.54
C GLU A 329 -9.28 -4.27 -28.61
N PHE A 330 -10.29 -3.61 -29.19
CA PHE A 330 -11.40 -3.03 -28.43
C PHE A 330 -12.45 -4.10 -28.10
N GLU A 331 -12.70 -4.27 -26.82
CA GLU A 331 -13.67 -5.18 -26.24
C GLU A 331 -14.81 -4.40 -25.61
N GLU A 332 -15.90 -4.16 -26.35
CA GLU A 332 -16.97 -3.26 -25.95
C GLU A 332 -17.60 -3.64 -24.61
N GLU A 333 -17.90 -4.91 -24.37
CA GLU A 333 -18.50 -5.37 -23.12
C GLU A 333 -17.57 -5.13 -21.93
N GLU A 334 -16.28 -5.45 -22.06
CA GLU A 334 -15.28 -5.25 -21.03
C GLU A 334 -15.04 -3.76 -20.77
N TYR A 335 -14.98 -2.95 -21.84
CA TYR A 335 -14.86 -1.50 -21.73
C TYR A 335 -16.04 -0.92 -20.95
N ASN A 336 -17.28 -1.27 -21.32
CA ASN A 336 -18.48 -0.75 -20.66
C ASN A 336 -18.52 -1.10 -19.18
N ARG A 337 -18.08 -2.31 -18.79
CA ARG A 337 -17.96 -2.71 -17.39
C ARG A 337 -16.87 -1.93 -16.64
N SER A 338 -15.74 -1.67 -17.27
CA SER A 338 -14.60 -1.00 -16.65
C SER A 338 -14.57 0.53 -16.81
N LYS A 339 -15.40 1.10 -17.70
CA LYS A 339 -15.44 2.54 -17.97
C LYS A 339 -15.54 3.41 -16.71
N PRO A 340 -16.42 3.12 -15.74
CA PRO A 340 -16.48 3.91 -14.50
C PRO A 340 -15.17 3.89 -13.70
N LEU A 341 -14.49 2.75 -13.64
CA LEU A 341 -13.20 2.60 -12.97
C LEU A 341 -12.10 3.37 -13.70
N ILE A 342 -12.07 3.30 -15.03
CA ILE A 342 -11.11 4.04 -15.86
C ILE A 342 -11.30 5.55 -15.66
N MET A 343 -12.54 6.04 -15.68
CA MET A 343 -12.84 7.46 -15.43
C MET A 343 -12.41 7.89 -14.04
N LEU A 344 -12.65 7.08 -13.02
CA LEU A 344 -12.18 7.35 -11.65
C LEU A 344 -10.65 7.43 -11.58
N GLN A 345 -9.94 6.52 -12.24
CA GLN A 345 -8.47 6.51 -12.28
C GLN A 345 -7.93 7.75 -12.99
N ILE A 346 -8.51 8.14 -14.13
CA ILE A 346 -8.14 9.37 -14.85
C ILE A 346 -8.36 10.59 -13.96
N LYS A 347 -9.52 10.69 -13.31
CA LYS A 347 -9.82 11.78 -12.36
C LYS A 347 -8.79 11.83 -11.24
N ALA A 348 -8.44 10.70 -10.66
CA ALA A 348 -7.46 10.62 -9.59
C ALA A 348 -6.04 11.01 -10.06
N LEU A 349 -5.62 10.57 -11.25
CA LEU A 349 -4.32 10.92 -11.83
C LEU A 349 -4.20 12.42 -12.13
N ILE A 350 -5.25 13.02 -12.66
CA ILE A 350 -5.30 14.47 -12.87
C ILE A 350 -5.21 15.21 -11.53
N ALA A 351 -5.92 14.74 -10.49
CA ALA A 351 -5.84 15.33 -9.15
C ALA A 351 -4.43 15.25 -8.55
N ARG A 352 -3.73 14.10 -8.73
CA ARG A 352 -2.33 13.93 -8.31
C ARG A 352 -1.44 15.01 -8.91
N ASP A 353 -1.59 15.25 -10.20
CA ASP A 353 -0.69 16.14 -10.95
C ASP A 353 -1.06 17.62 -10.82
N LEU A 354 -2.30 17.95 -10.44
CA LEU A 354 -2.75 19.30 -10.09
C LEU A 354 -2.41 19.70 -8.65
N TYR A 355 -2.53 18.75 -7.72
CA TYR A 355 -2.40 19.01 -6.28
C TYR A 355 -1.29 18.16 -5.65
N ASP A 356 -1.60 16.88 -5.26
CA ASP A 356 -0.64 16.00 -4.62
C ASP A 356 -1.13 14.53 -4.64
N MET A 357 -0.27 13.58 -4.26
CA MET A 357 -0.58 12.15 -4.13
C MET A 357 -1.71 11.88 -3.12
N ALA A 358 -1.79 12.66 -2.04
CA ALA A 358 -2.89 12.54 -1.08
C ALA A 358 -4.27 12.74 -1.72
N GLN A 359 -4.39 13.64 -2.72
CA GLN A 359 -5.64 13.87 -3.44
C GLN A 359 -6.00 12.73 -4.39
N TYR A 360 -5.00 12.07 -4.97
CA TYR A 360 -5.21 10.82 -5.70
C TYR A 360 -5.92 9.78 -4.83
N PHE A 361 -5.37 9.53 -3.62
CA PHE A 361 -5.96 8.54 -2.71
C PHE A 361 -7.34 8.96 -2.19
N GLN A 362 -7.59 10.24 -1.99
CA GLN A 362 -8.93 10.72 -1.61
C GLN A 362 -10.00 10.46 -2.67
N ILE A 363 -9.61 10.35 -3.95
CA ILE A 363 -10.53 10.00 -5.04
C ILE A 363 -10.66 8.49 -5.17
N ILE A 364 -9.54 7.76 -5.25
CA ILE A 364 -9.55 6.30 -5.41
C ILE A 364 -10.25 5.60 -4.24
N ASN A 365 -10.08 6.10 -3.02
CA ASN A 365 -10.68 5.52 -1.83
C ASN A 365 -12.21 5.69 -1.75
N ASP A 366 -12.79 6.61 -2.51
CA ASP A 366 -14.26 6.71 -2.60
C ASP A 366 -14.88 5.42 -3.17
N ASP A 367 -14.12 4.66 -3.96
CA ASP A 367 -14.55 3.39 -4.60
C ASP A 367 -13.74 2.16 -4.15
N ASN A 368 -12.84 2.30 -3.17
CA ASN A 368 -12.05 1.20 -2.63
C ASN A 368 -12.87 0.42 -1.58
N PRO A 369 -13.27 -0.85 -1.86
CA PRO A 369 -14.13 -1.61 -0.94
C PRO A 369 -13.51 -1.83 0.44
N SER A 370 -12.18 -2.05 0.50
CA SER A 370 -11.47 -2.24 1.78
C SER A 370 -11.51 -0.96 2.62
N TYR A 371 -11.28 0.19 2.00
CA TYR A 371 -11.34 1.48 2.68
C TYR A 371 -12.76 1.81 3.15
N GLN A 372 -13.76 1.61 2.32
CA GLN A 372 -15.17 1.84 2.67
C GLN A 372 -15.60 0.94 3.84
N LYS A 373 -15.20 -0.33 3.81
CA LYS A 373 -15.46 -1.27 4.92
C LYS A 373 -14.75 -0.84 6.20
N ALA A 374 -13.51 -0.38 6.11
CA ALA A 374 -12.77 0.14 7.25
C ALA A 374 -13.46 1.35 7.89
N LEU A 375 -13.96 2.30 7.07
CA LEU A 375 -14.74 3.45 7.56
C LEU A 375 -16.03 3.02 8.27
N GLN A 376 -16.75 2.05 7.73
CA GLN A 376 -17.94 1.49 8.37
C GLN A 376 -17.61 0.89 9.74
N ILE A 377 -16.56 0.07 9.81
CA ILE A 377 -16.13 -0.61 11.04
C ILE A 377 -15.66 0.41 12.08
N ILE A 378 -14.75 1.32 11.69
CA ILE A 378 -14.13 2.24 12.63
C ILE A 378 -15.10 3.25 13.20
N ASN A 379 -16.17 3.58 12.47
CA ASN A 379 -17.21 4.50 12.90
C ASN A 379 -18.34 3.83 13.69
N ASN A 380 -18.42 2.50 13.69
CA ASN A 380 -19.38 1.74 14.50
C ASN A 380 -18.65 1.05 15.66
N LYS A 381 -18.78 1.61 16.87
CA LYS A 381 -18.09 1.11 18.08
C LYS A 381 -18.48 -0.33 18.42
N GLU A 382 -19.74 -0.68 18.28
CA GLU A 382 -20.25 -2.02 18.59
C GLU A 382 -19.67 -3.06 17.63
N THR A 383 -19.71 -2.80 16.32
CA THR A 383 -19.10 -3.66 15.31
C THR A 383 -17.59 -3.80 15.51
N TYR A 384 -16.90 -2.69 15.78
CA TYR A 384 -15.47 -2.70 16.06
C TYR A 384 -15.10 -3.56 17.26
N ASN A 385 -15.83 -3.40 18.39
CA ASN A 385 -15.59 -4.18 19.60
C ASN A 385 -15.91 -5.66 19.40
N ARG A 386 -17.01 -6.00 18.74
CA ARG A 386 -17.37 -7.40 18.43
C ARG A 386 -16.30 -8.08 17.59
N LEU A 387 -15.73 -7.41 16.58
CA LEU A 387 -14.65 -7.96 15.75
C LEU A 387 -13.38 -8.21 16.56
N LEU A 388 -13.16 -7.47 17.65
CA LEU A 388 -12.04 -7.70 18.58
C LEU A 388 -12.39 -8.64 19.74
N GLY A 389 -13.59 -9.25 19.76
CA GLY A 389 -14.01 -10.12 20.85
C GLY A 389 -14.29 -9.40 22.17
N ARG A 390 -14.68 -8.11 22.11
CA ARG A 390 -14.95 -7.22 23.27
C ARG A 390 -16.42 -6.89 23.41
#